data_c44e166f1735c6f2661032d0e0b81e1e
#
_entry.id   c44e166f1735c6f2661032d0e0b81e1e
#
_cell.length_a   1.000
_cell.length_b   1.000
_cell.length_c   1.000
_cell.angle_alpha   90.00
_cell.angle_beta   90.00
_cell.angle_gamma   90.00
#
_symmetry.space_group_name_H-M   'P 1'
#
loop_
_entity.id
_entity.type
_entity.pdbx_description
1 polymer ?
#
loop_
_entity_poly.entity_id
_entity_poly.type
_entity_poly.pdbx_seq_one_letter_code
_entity_poly.pdbx_strand_id
1 'polypeptide(L)'
;TQYTGVDNNRLGLLGICGGGGYSLAAAETDKRFKVVATLSMFNSGRVRRNGFMDSQLDTIQQRLKQATDARAQEAKGGDVLYAGDADLTDEQIAALPFEMYRQGYEYYWRTHAHPNSTFKYTMSSLLDLMRWDATDQIELINQPLLMIAGSKADSLYMTEDAFAKATGTKDKTLFKIPNATHIETYWKPEYVKQAMNQLTAFYGKTLK
;
A
#
# COMPACT_ATOMS: atom_id res chain seq x y z
N THR A 1 -17.94 -0.47 -16.50
CA THR A 1 -18.68 0.01 -15.34
C THR A 1 -20.06 0.49 -15.77
N GLN A 2 -21.03 0.41 -14.87
CA GLN A 2 -22.41 0.87 -15.14
C GLN A 2 -22.71 2.20 -14.42
N TYR A 3 -21.68 2.85 -13.91
CA TYR A 3 -21.86 4.09 -13.14
C TYR A 3 -22.07 5.27 -14.10
N THR A 4 -23.17 6.00 -13.89
CA THR A 4 -23.51 7.18 -14.71
C THR A 4 -22.40 8.24 -14.61
N GLY A 5 -21.95 8.77 -15.74
CA GLY A 5 -20.89 9.79 -15.79
C GLY A 5 -19.46 9.24 -15.85
N VAL A 6 -19.28 7.91 -15.83
CA VAL A 6 -17.95 7.28 -16.01
C VAL A 6 -17.72 6.96 -17.48
N ASP A 7 -16.62 7.47 -18.03
CA ASP A 7 -16.14 7.06 -19.34
C ASP A 7 -15.26 5.81 -19.23
N ASN A 8 -15.81 4.67 -19.63
CA ASN A 8 -15.13 3.38 -19.54
C ASN A 8 -13.87 3.26 -20.42
N ASN A 9 -13.71 4.14 -21.41
CA ASN A 9 -12.53 4.17 -22.26
C ASN A 9 -11.38 4.99 -21.67
N ARG A 10 -11.66 5.76 -20.61
CA ARG A 10 -10.69 6.65 -19.95
C ARG A 10 -10.57 6.39 -18.45
N LEU A 11 -10.50 5.12 -18.05
CA LEU A 11 -10.31 4.75 -16.67
C LEU A 11 -8.84 4.81 -16.28
N GLY A 12 -8.51 5.67 -15.31
CA GLY A 12 -7.21 5.69 -14.63
C GLY A 12 -7.32 5.06 -13.23
N LEU A 13 -6.26 4.42 -12.77
CA LEU A 13 -6.17 3.83 -11.45
C LEU A 13 -5.11 4.56 -10.62
N LEU A 14 -5.49 5.03 -9.43
CA LEU A 14 -4.58 5.61 -8.44
C LEU A 14 -4.67 4.81 -7.14
N GLY A 15 -3.54 4.29 -6.68
CA GLY A 15 -3.43 3.65 -5.38
C GLY A 15 -2.48 4.39 -4.45
N ILE A 16 -2.89 4.56 -3.18
CA ILE A 16 -2.07 5.19 -2.13
C ILE A 16 -1.78 4.15 -1.07
N CYS A 17 -0.53 4.07 -0.58
CA CYS A 17 -0.09 3.15 0.46
C CYS A 17 -0.41 1.68 0.10
N GLY A 18 -1.09 0.94 0.98
CA GLY A 18 -1.60 -0.41 0.70
C GLY A 18 -2.47 -0.48 -0.56
N GLY A 19 -3.29 0.58 -0.80
CA GLY A 19 -4.04 0.73 -2.03
C GLY A 19 -3.15 0.79 -3.28
N GLY A 20 -1.91 1.26 -3.16
CA GLY A 20 -0.91 1.21 -4.24
C GLY A 20 -0.56 -0.22 -4.64
N GLY A 21 -0.29 -1.09 -3.67
CA GLY A 21 -0.04 -2.50 -3.94
C GLY A 21 -1.25 -3.21 -4.55
N TYR A 22 -2.45 -2.98 -4.02
CA TYR A 22 -3.68 -3.56 -4.57
C TYR A 22 -3.99 -3.06 -5.98
N SER A 23 -3.68 -1.79 -6.27
CA SER A 23 -3.87 -1.20 -7.60
C SER A 23 -2.92 -1.82 -8.64
N LEU A 24 -1.66 -2.07 -8.27
CA LEU A 24 -0.72 -2.78 -9.15
C LEU A 24 -1.26 -4.17 -9.48
N ALA A 25 -1.59 -4.97 -8.46
CA ALA A 25 -2.11 -6.32 -8.66
C ALA A 25 -3.41 -6.34 -9.51
N ALA A 26 -4.30 -5.36 -9.33
CA ALA A 26 -5.50 -5.25 -10.18
C ALA A 26 -5.16 -4.92 -11.65
N ALA A 27 -4.18 -4.07 -11.88
CA ALA A 27 -3.79 -3.63 -13.23
C ALA A 27 -3.03 -4.72 -14.03
N GLU A 28 -2.46 -5.72 -13.36
CA GLU A 28 -1.80 -6.85 -14.00
C GLU A 28 -2.73 -7.57 -14.99
N THR A 29 -3.99 -7.74 -14.63
CA THR A 29 -4.97 -8.49 -15.43
C THR A 29 -6.13 -7.64 -15.94
N ASP A 30 -6.59 -6.62 -15.22
CA ASP A 30 -7.72 -5.80 -15.63
C ASP A 30 -7.30 -4.67 -16.60
N LYS A 31 -7.40 -4.94 -17.89
CA LYS A 31 -7.03 -4.03 -18.99
C LYS A 31 -8.07 -2.93 -19.28
N ARG A 32 -9.14 -2.84 -18.50
CA ARG A 32 -10.04 -1.68 -18.51
C ARG A 32 -9.34 -0.43 -17.99
N PHE A 33 -8.42 -0.58 -17.05
CA PHE A 33 -7.55 0.50 -16.61
C PHE A 33 -6.55 0.85 -17.71
N LYS A 34 -6.57 2.10 -18.17
CA LYS A 34 -5.72 2.58 -19.26
C LYS A 34 -4.37 3.07 -18.79
N VAL A 35 -4.30 3.52 -17.54
CA VAL A 35 -3.10 4.05 -16.89
C VAL A 35 -3.14 3.72 -15.41
N VAL A 36 -1.97 3.57 -14.80
CA VAL A 36 -1.81 3.22 -13.39
C VAL A 36 -0.85 4.20 -12.72
N ALA A 37 -1.26 4.72 -11.57
CA ALA A 37 -0.36 5.50 -10.72
C ALA A 37 -0.40 5.00 -9.27
N THR A 38 0.72 5.12 -8.57
CA THR A 38 0.80 4.87 -7.13
C THR A 38 1.48 6.02 -6.41
N LEU A 39 1.03 6.29 -5.17
CA LEU A 39 1.69 7.19 -4.24
C LEU A 39 2.09 6.42 -2.99
N SER A 40 3.40 6.44 -2.66
CA SER A 40 3.97 5.73 -1.50
C SER A 40 3.44 4.28 -1.41
N MET A 41 3.61 3.52 -2.49
CA MET A 41 3.12 2.14 -2.59
C MET A 41 3.62 1.29 -1.44
N PHE A 42 2.71 0.50 -0.86
CA PHE A 42 3.00 -0.40 0.24
C PHE A 42 2.59 -1.84 -0.13
N ASN A 43 3.55 -2.75 -0.11
CA ASN A 43 3.31 -4.17 -0.38
C ASN A 43 2.83 -4.86 0.91
N SER A 44 1.52 -4.82 1.14
CA SER A 44 0.90 -5.37 2.35
C SER A 44 1.24 -6.86 2.54
N GLY A 45 1.27 -7.65 1.48
CA GLY A 45 1.59 -9.08 1.55
C GLY A 45 3.01 -9.33 2.01
N ARG A 46 4.00 -8.70 1.36
CA ARG A 46 5.42 -8.80 1.77
C ARG A 46 5.60 -8.41 3.23
N VAL A 47 5.02 -7.28 3.65
CA VAL A 47 5.18 -6.81 5.03
C VAL A 47 4.48 -7.73 6.03
N ARG A 48 3.30 -8.26 5.72
CA ARG A 48 2.63 -9.23 6.59
C ARG A 48 3.39 -10.55 6.69
N ARG A 49 4.05 -10.97 5.61
CA ARG A 49 4.87 -12.17 5.58
C ARG A 49 6.24 -11.96 6.22
N ASN A 50 6.99 -10.97 5.79
CA ASN A 50 8.41 -10.80 6.13
C ASN A 50 8.65 -9.82 7.28
N GLY A 51 7.66 -9.03 7.69
CA GLY A 51 7.86 -7.83 8.50
C GLY A 51 8.27 -6.63 7.62
N PHE A 52 8.14 -5.42 8.18
CA PHE A 52 8.62 -4.22 7.51
C PHE A 52 10.16 -4.25 7.42
N MET A 53 10.71 -3.94 6.26
CA MET A 53 12.13 -4.10 5.94
C MET A 53 12.66 -5.54 6.14
N ASP A 54 11.78 -6.53 5.92
CA ASP A 54 12.06 -7.96 6.10
C ASP A 54 12.55 -8.34 7.50
N SER A 55 12.11 -7.61 8.53
CA SER A 55 12.58 -7.71 9.92
C SER A 55 12.03 -8.89 10.72
N GLN A 56 11.16 -9.75 10.16
CA GLN A 56 10.46 -10.82 10.86
C GLN A 56 10.45 -12.15 10.08
N LEU A 57 11.55 -12.45 9.39
CA LEU A 57 11.65 -13.68 8.60
C LEU A 57 11.63 -14.95 9.46
N ASP A 58 12.21 -14.88 10.64
CA ASP A 58 12.31 -15.98 11.61
C ASP A 58 10.98 -16.36 12.26
N THR A 59 10.01 -15.46 12.27
CA THR A 59 8.70 -15.67 12.91
C THR A 59 7.57 -16.05 11.94
N ILE A 60 7.85 -16.20 10.65
CA ILE A 60 6.85 -16.49 9.62
C ILE A 60 5.98 -17.70 9.98
N GLN A 61 6.60 -18.83 10.33
CA GLN A 61 5.87 -20.07 10.62
C GLN A 61 5.02 -19.95 11.90
N GLN A 62 5.52 -19.26 12.90
CA GLN A 62 4.77 -18.99 14.14
C GLN A 62 3.52 -18.16 13.85
N ARG A 63 3.64 -17.09 13.04
CA ARG A 63 2.51 -16.22 12.68
C ARG A 63 1.49 -16.93 11.80
N LEU A 64 1.92 -17.80 10.89
CA LEU A 64 1.02 -18.66 10.12
C LEU A 64 0.25 -19.62 11.01
N LYS A 65 0.94 -20.22 12.02
CA LYS A 65 0.25 -21.08 13.00
C LYS A 65 -0.80 -20.32 13.79
N GLN A 66 -0.48 -19.13 14.28
CA GLN A 66 -1.44 -18.27 15.00
C GLN A 66 -2.66 -17.94 14.15
N ALA A 67 -2.46 -17.60 12.88
CA ALA A 67 -3.55 -17.33 11.96
C ALA A 67 -4.42 -18.58 11.66
N THR A 68 -3.79 -19.74 11.55
CA THR A 68 -4.50 -21.03 11.38
C THR A 68 -5.34 -21.37 12.61
N ASP A 69 -4.78 -21.21 13.81
CA ASP A 69 -5.47 -21.47 15.06
C ASP A 69 -6.68 -20.51 15.23
N ALA A 70 -6.51 -19.22 14.87
CA ALA A 70 -7.60 -18.24 14.86
C ALA A 70 -8.73 -18.64 13.90
N ARG A 71 -8.39 -19.06 12.69
CA ARG A 71 -9.40 -19.53 11.71
C ARG A 71 -10.13 -20.80 12.20
N ALA A 72 -9.41 -21.71 12.84
CA ALA A 72 -10.01 -22.91 13.43
C ALA A 72 -10.95 -22.59 14.61
N GLN A 73 -10.64 -21.57 15.40
CA GLN A 73 -11.50 -21.06 16.48
C GLN A 73 -12.79 -20.46 15.90
N GLU A 74 -12.67 -19.58 14.90
CA GLU A 74 -13.80 -18.95 14.19
C GLU A 74 -14.73 -20.00 13.59
N ALA A 75 -14.17 -21.02 12.94
CA ALA A 75 -14.96 -22.12 12.32
C ALA A 75 -15.76 -22.94 13.35
N LYS A 76 -15.38 -22.95 14.62
CA LYS A 76 -16.10 -23.60 15.72
C LYS A 76 -17.12 -22.67 16.39
N GLY A 77 -17.33 -21.46 15.88
CA GLY A 77 -18.21 -20.46 16.47
C GLY A 77 -17.59 -19.70 17.65
N GLY A 78 -16.27 -19.75 17.81
CA GLY A 78 -15.54 -18.95 18.81
C GLY A 78 -15.33 -17.51 18.36
N ASP A 79 -14.80 -16.67 19.26
CA ASP A 79 -14.58 -15.25 19.02
C ASP A 79 -13.58 -15.02 17.88
N VAL A 80 -13.84 -13.97 17.08
CA VAL A 80 -12.91 -13.49 16.06
C VAL A 80 -11.76 -12.73 16.70
N LEU A 81 -10.52 -13.18 16.46
CA LEU A 81 -9.32 -12.51 16.93
C LEU A 81 -8.90 -11.43 15.93
N TYR A 82 -8.50 -10.28 16.45
CA TYR A 82 -8.05 -9.14 15.66
C TYR A 82 -6.59 -8.78 15.92
N ALA A 83 -5.96 -8.18 14.92
CA ALA A 83 -4.66 -7.53 15.00
C ALA A 83 -4.78 -6.08 14.51
N GLY A 84 -3.79 -5.24 14.86
CA GLY A 84 -3.76 -3.84 14.43
C GLY A 84 -4.73 -2.91 15.18
N ASP A 85 -5.18 -3.30 16.37
CA ASP A 85 -6.24 -2.63 17.16
C ASP A 85 -5.70 -1.90 18.41
N ALA A 86 -4.38 -1.77 18.54
CA ALA A 86 -3.80 -1.16 19.72
C ALA A 86 -3.82 0.37 19.66
N ASP A 87 -4.49 1.02 20.62
CA ASP A 87 -4.29 2.43 20.91
C ASP A 87 -3.01 2.55 21.75
N LEU A 88 -1.91 2.96 21.11
CA LEU A 88 -0.62 3.08 21.76
C LEU A 88 -0.49 4.42 22.48
N THR A 89 0.21 4.44 23.62
CA THR A 89 0.62 5.68 24.27
C THR A 89 1.71 6.40 23.44
N ASP A 90 1.92 7.69 23.72
CA ASP A 90 2.94 8.48 22.99
C ASP A 90 4.35 7.89 23.19
N GLU A 91 4.66 7.35 24.39
CA GLU A 91 5.93 6.66 24.66
C GLU A 91 6.07 5.38 23.84
N GLN A 92 4.98 4.60 23.70
CA GLN A 92 4.96 3.40 22.88
C GLN A 92 5.12 3.72 21.41
N ILE A 93 4.47 4.80 20.91
CA ILE A 93 4.62 5.28 19.53
C ILE A 93 6.08 5.71 19.29
N ALA A 94 6.66 6.48 20.20
CA ALA A 94 8.05 6.94 20.10
C ALA A 94 9.06 5.77 20.08
N ALA A 95 8.74 4.66 20.75
CA ALA A 95 9.57 3.46 20.81
C ALA A 95 9.43 2.55 19.57
N LEU A 96 8.49 2.81 18.65
CA LEU A 96 8.37 2.02 17.42
C LEU A 96 9.64 2.12 16.56
N PRO A 97 10.14 1.01 16.01
CA PRO A 97 11.45 0.96 15.38
C PRO A 97 11.52 1.72 14.04
N PHE A 98 10.39 1.90 13.36
CA PHE A 98 10.33 2.46 12.01
C PHE A 98 9.63 3.81 11.98
N GLU A 99 10.17 4.75 11.21
CA GLU A 99 9.62 6.11 11.09
C GLU A 99 8.20 6.09 10.52
N MET A 100 7.96 5.28 9.50
CA MET A 100 6.63 5.13 8.90
C MET A 100 5.59 4.70 9.95
N TYR A 101 5.94 3.83 10.89
CA TYR A 101 5.02 3.40 11.94
C TYR A 101 4.74 4.51 12.95
N ARG A 102 5.78 5.21 13.41
CA ARG A 102 5.61 6.37 14.32
C ARG A 102 4.72 7.43 13.70
N GLN A 103 5.05 7.85 12.48
CA GLN A 103 4.27 8.86 11.75
C GLN A 103 2.88 8.35 11.38
N GLY A 104 2.72 7.06 11.08
CA GLY A 104 1.44 6.44 10.77
C GLY A 104 0.49 6.47 11.97
N TYR A 105 0.97 6.12 13.16
CA TYR A 105 0.18 6.23 14.38
C TYR A 105 -0.22 7.67 14.66
N GLU A 106 0.71 8.62 14.59
CA GLU A 106 0.44 10.04 14.76
C GLU A 106 -0.62 10.53 13.75
N TYR A 107 -0.51 10.14 12.48
CA TYR A 107 -1.44 10.55 11.44
C TYR A 107 -2.84 9.95 11.65
N TYR A 108 -2.95 8.63 11.77
CA TYR A 108 -4.24 7.93 11.74
C TYR A 108 -4.96 7.90 13.08
N TRP A 109 -4.25 8.02 14.21
CA TRP A 109 -4.84 7.95 15.55
C TRP A 109 -4.91 9.29 16.27
N ARG A 110 -4.17 10.33 15.81
CA ARG A 110 -4.10 11.63 16.46
C ARG A 110 -4.55 12.74 15.49
N THR A 111 -3.69 13.14 14.56
CA THR A 111 -3.86 14.40 13.80
C THR A 111 -4.92 14.30 12.70
N HIS A 112 -5.15 13.14 12.11
CA HIS A 112 -6.09 12.90 11.01
C HIS A 112 -6.99 11.68 11.30
N ALA A 113 -7.27 11.43 12.57
CA ALA A 113 -8.12 10.32 12.99
C ALA A 113 -9.53 10.45 12.39
N HIS A 114 -10.09 9.32 11.95
CA HIS A 114 -11.46 9.25 11.44
C HIS A 114 -12.13 7.98 11.97
N PRO A 115 -13.39 8.03 12.43
CA PRO A 115 -14.06 6.90 13.06
C PRO A 115 -14.17 5.65 12.17
N ASN A 116 -14.16 5.82 10.85
CA ASN A 116 -14.17 4.72 9.88
C ASN A 116 -12.77 4.28 9.42
N SER A 117 -11.69 4.88 9.94
CA SER A 117 -10.32 4.52 9.64
C SER A 117 -9.77 3.64 10.76
N THR A 118 -9.54 2.36 10.47
CA THR A 118 -8.98 1.42 11.44
C THR A 118 -7.83 0.63 10.79
N PHE A 119 -6.84 0.25 11.59
CA PHE A 119 -5.83 -0.74 11.18
C PHE A 119 -6.23 -2.17 11.55
N LYS A 120 -7.43 -2.33 12.10
CA LYS A 120 -7.96 -3.59 12.57
C LYS A 120 -8.23 -4.55 11.42
N TYR A 121 -7.67 -5.74 11.50
CA TYR A 121 -7.93 -6.84 10.59
C TYR A 121 -8.00 -8.16 11.38
N THR A 122 -8.72 -9.16 10.82
CA THR A 122 -8.83 -10.44 11.51
C THR A 122 -7.51 -11.20 11.48
N MET A 123 -7.14 -11.85 12.58
CA MET A 123 -5.92 -12.66 12.64
C MET A 123 -5.94 -13.76 11.57
N SER A 124 -7.09 -14.37 11.33
CA SER A 124 -7.28 -15.40 10.30
C SER A 124 -7.01 -14.91 8.87
N SER A 125 -7.20 -13.60 8.58
CA SER A 125 -6.91 -13.03 7.25
C SER A 125 -5.42 -13.00 6.91
N LEU A 126 -4.52 -13.17 7.88
CA LEU A 126 -3.08 -13.31 7.64
C LEU A 126 -2.76 -14.51 6.75
N LEU A 127 -3.56 -15.57 6.74
CA LEU A 127 -3.36 -16.72 5.84
C LEU A 127 -3.39 -16.30 4.36
N ASP A 128 -4.27 -15.36 4.03
CA ASP A 128 -4.40 -14.86 2.66
C ASP A 128 -3.41 -13.71 2.39
N LEU A 129 -3.25 -12.79 3.34
CA LEU A 129 -2.33 -11.66 3.21
C LEU A 129 -0.86 -12.08 3.11
N MET A 130 -0.41 -13.07 3.91
CA MET A 130 0.98 -13.53 3.89
C MET A 130 1.32 -14.34 2.62
N ARG A 131 0.34 -14.87 1.95
CA ARG A 131 0.49 -15.60 0.67
C ARG A 131 0.60 -14.66 -0.52
N TRP A 132 -0.01 -13.49 -0.43
CA TRP A 132 -0.08 -12.50 -1.50
C TRP A 132 1.19 -11.63 -1.56
N ASP A 133 1.52 -11.15 -2.74
CA ASP A 133 2.55 -10.14 -2.98
C ASP A 133 2.10 -9.18 -4.09
N ALA A 134 2.26 -7.88 -3.87
CA ALA A 134 1.85 -6.85 -4.82
C ALA A 134 2.71 -6.81 -6.10
N THR A 135 3.79 -7.56 -6.13
CA THR A 135 4.72 -7.62 -7.26
C THR A 135 4.74 -8.98 -7.96
N ASP A 136 3.86 -9.90 -7.53
CA ASP A 136 3.70 -11.17 -8.23
C ASP A 136 3.08 -10.91 -9.60
N GLN A 137 3.79 -11.25 -10.67
CA GLN A 137 3.38 -11.05 -12.06
C GLN A 137 3.24 -9.57 -12.49
N ILE A 138 3.91 -8.65 -11.80
CA ILE A 138 3.86 -7.20 -12.11
C ILE A 138 4.37 -6.88 -13.54
N GLU A 139 5.14 -7.77 -14.16
CA GLU A 139 5.54 -7.69 -15.57
C GLU A 139 4.36 -7.78 -16.55
N LEU A 140 3.17 -8.21 -16.09
CA LEU A 140 1.94 -8.16 -16.88
C LEU A 140 1.39 -6.74 -17.04
N ILE A 141 1.83 -5.77 -16.26
CA ILE A 141 1.46 -4.36 -16.42
C ILE A 141 2.11 -3.85 -17.70
N ASN A 142 1.28 -3.60 -18.71
CA ASN A 142 1.68 -3.00 -20.00
C ASN A 142 1.12 -1.59 -20.23
N GLN A 143 0.33 -1.08 -19.28
CA GLN A 143 -0.21 0.28 -19.27
C GLN A 143 0.90 1.28 -18.88
N PRO A 144 0.78 2.56 -19.26
CA PRO A 144 1.60 3.62 -18.69
C PRO A 144 1.55 3.59 -17.16
N LEU A 145 2.72 3.69 -16.51
CA LEU A 145 2.88 3.55 -15.06
C LEU A 145 3.62 4.73 -14.46
N LEU A 146 3.00 5.40 -13.47
CA LEU A 146 3.65 6.41 -12.67
C LEU A 146 3.74 5.93 -11.21
N MET A 147 4.94 5.85 -10.67
CA MET A 147 5.14 5.55 -9.25
C MET A 147 5.76 6.76 -8.55
N ILE A 148 5.10 7.22 -7.48
CA ILE A 148 5.53 8.37 -6.68
C ILE A 148 5.83 7.90 -5.26
N ALA A 149 6.95 8.33 -4.69
CA ALA A 149 7.29 8.05 -3.28
C ALA A 149 8.12 9.19 -2.69
N GLY A 150 8.15 9.30 -1.37
CA GLY A 150 9.08 10.19 -0.68
C GLY A 150 10.51 9.69 -0.77
N SER A 151 11.48 10.58 -1.04
CA SER A 151 12.89 10.20 -1.16
C SER A 151 13.54 9.76 0.17
N LYS A 152 12.93 10.13 1.30
CA LYS A 152 13.34 9.72 2.66
C LYS A 152 12.40 8.69 3.29
N ALA A 153 11.44 8.16 2.52
CA ALA A 153 10.56 7.14 3.03
C ALA A 153 11.34 5.84 3.30
N ASP A 154 11.26 5.32 4.53
CA ASP A 154 11.80 4.01 4.89
C ASP A 154 11.13 2.85 4.14
N SER A 155 9.94 3.10 3.57
CA SER A 155 9.21 2.21 2.65
C SER A 155 9.62 2.32 1.17
N LEU A 156 10.53 3.22 0.81
CA LEU A 156 10.90 3.50 -0.59
C LEU A 156 11.34 2.23 -1.35
N TYR A 157 12.00 1.31 -0.67
CA TYR A 157 12.46 0.03 -1.25
C TYR A 157 11.35 -0.76 -1.93
N MET A 158 10.12 -0.74 -1.40
CA MET A 158 8.98 -1.45 -2.01
C MET A 158 8.58 -0.83 -3.36
N THR A 159 8.60 0.51 -3.44
CA THR A 159 8.32 1.23 -4.69
C THR A 159 9.42 0.99 -5.73
N GLU A 160 10.69 1.02 -5.32
CA GLU A 160 11.84 0.77 -6.21
C GLU A 160 11.85 -0.67 -6.73
N ASP A 161 11.59 -1.66 -5.86
CA ASP A 161 11.48 -3.07 -6.25
C ASP A 161 10.34 -3.27 -7.27
N ALA A 162 9.16 -2.73 -6.99
CA ALA A 162 8.02 -2.84 -7.90
C ALA A 162 8.29 -2.16 -9.24
N PHE A 163 8.90 -0.96 -9.22
CA PHE A 163 9.27 -0.26 -10.44
C PHE A 163 10.29 -1.03 -11.29
N ALA A 164 11.27 -1.63 -10.65
CA ALA A 164 12.28 -2.43 -11.35
C ALA A 164 11.65 -3.66 -12.02
N LYS A 165 10.75 -4.36 -11.31
CA LYS A 165 10.08 -5.58 -11.77
C LYS A 165 9.00 -5.33 -12.83
N ALA A 166 8.41 -4.13 -12.91
CA ALA A 166 7.39 -3.78 -13.91
C ALA A 166 8.00 -3.65 -15.31
N THR A 167 8.41 -4.76 -15.90
CA THR A 167 9.13 -4.82 -17.18
C THR A 167 8.21 -4.85 -18.40
N GLY A 168 6.92 -5.08 -18.21
CA GLY A 168 5.93 -5.17 -19.30
C GLY A 168 5.60 -3.83 -19.94
N THR A 169 5.94 -2.71 -19.29
CA THR A 169 5.76 -1.38 -19.87
C THR A 169 7.09 -0.63 -19.99
N LYS A 170 7.28 0.08 -21.12
CA LYS A 170 8.40 1.02 -21.32
C LYS A 170 8.01 2.45 -20.96
N ASP A 171 6.71 2.77 -20.94
CA ASP A 171 6.18 4.08 -20.52
C ASP A 171 5.96 4.07 -18.99
N LYS A 172 7.08 4.07 -18.27
CA LYS A 172 7.06 4.09 -16.79
C LYS A 172 7.97 5.17 -16.23
N THR A 173 7.50 5.84 -15.18
CA THR A 173 8.21 6.89 -14.46
C THR A 173 8.19 6.65 -12.97
N LEU A 174 9.36 6.77 -12.32
CA LEU A 174 9.50 6.84 -10.89
C LEU A 174 9.84 8.27 -10.48
N PHE A 175 8.94 8.93 -9.74
CA PHE A 175 9.17 10.26 -9.20
C PHE A 175 9.37 10.19 -7.69
N LYS A 176 10.53 10.64 -7.21
CA LYS A 176 10.84 10.72 -5.79
C LYS A 176 10.69 12.15 -5.31
N ILE A 177 9.72 12.40 -4.41
CA ILE A 177 9.50 13.72 -3.80
C ILE A 177 10.67 14.01 -2.85
N PRO A 178 11.48 15.05 -3.11
CA PRO A 178 12.66 15.34 -2.30
C PRO A 178 12.30 15.58 -0.83
N ASN A 179 13.05 14.95 0.07
CA ASN A 179 12.95 15.05 1.53
C ASN A 179 11.62 14.54 2.17
N ALA A 180 10.64 14.12 1.41
CA ALA A 180 9.40 13.57 1.96
C ALA A 180 9.62 12.16 2.52
N THR A 181 8.96 11.87 3.64
CA THR A 181 8.77 10.51 4.16
C THR A 181 7.53 9.87 3.58
N HIS A 182 7.20 8.63 3.98
CA HIS A 182 6.01 7.93 3.50
C HIS A 182 4.71 8.68 3.83
N ILE A 183 4.50 8.98 5.11
CA ILE A 183 3.25 9.59 5.61
C ILE A 183 3.13 11.06 5.22
N GLU A 184 4.23 11.79 5.18
CA GLU A 184 4.21 13.21 4.81
C GLU A 184 3.68 13.47 3.39
N THR A 185 3.81 12.49 2.48
CA THR A 185 3.26 12.61 1.12
C THR A 185 1.73 12.71 1.08
N TYR A 186 1.03 12.35 2.18
CA TYR A 186 -0.43 12.34 2.23
C TYR A 186 -1.04 13.70 2.54
N TRP A 187 -0.34 14.52 3.32
CA TRP A 187 -0.96 15.69 3.94
C TRP A 187 -0.12 16.96 3.93
N LYS A 188 1.23 16.88 3.87
CA LYS A 188 2.05 18.09 3.84
C LYS A 188 1.87 18.82 2.50
N PRO A 189 1.39 20.10 2.50
CA PRO A 189 0.97 20.78 1.28
C PRO A 189 2.04 20.82 0.19
N GLU A 190 3.32 21.01 0.57
CA GLU A 190 4.44 21.08 -0.35
C GLU A 190 4.70 19.76 -1.07
N TYR A 191 4.47 18.62 -0.40
CA TYR A 191 4.65 17.28 -1.00
C TYR A 191 3.42 16.84 -1.78
N VAL A 192 2.22 17.12 -1.25
CA VAL A 192 0.95 16.89 -1.96
C VAL A 192 0.94 17.67 -3.29
N LYS A 193 1.38 18.93 -3.28
CA LYS A 193 1.46 19.75 -4.52
C LYS A 193 2.38 19.10 -5.55
N GLN A 194 3.54 18.58 -5.15
CA GLN A 194 4.45 17.91 -6.07
C GLN A 194 3.83 16.64 -6.65
N ALA A 195 3.21 15.79 -5.81
CA ALA A 195 2.51 14.60 -6.25
C ALA A 195 1.38 14.95 -7.23
N MET A 196 0.54 15.93 -6.90
CA MET A 196 -0.58 16.38 -7.75
C MET A 196 -0.11 16.92 -9.11
N ASN A 197 1.00 17.64 -9.16
CA ASN A 197 1.57 18.12 -10.43
C ASN A 197 1.95 16.94 -11.33
N GLN A 198 2.58 15.90 -10.78
CA GLN A 198 2.95 14.70 -11.54
C GLN A 198 1.71 13.92 -12.01
N LEU A 199 0.74 13.71 -11.12
CA LEU A 199 -0.50 12.99 -11.43
C LEU A 199 -1.33 13.73 -12.50
N THR A 200 -1.48 15.05 -12.37
CA THR A 200 -2.22 15.86 -13.34
C THR A 200 -1.57 15.82 -14.72
N ALA A 201 -0.26 15.96 -14.80
CA ALA A 201 0.48 15.86 -16.07
C ALA A 201 0.36 14.46 -16.67
N PHE A 202 0.49 13.41 -15.86
CA PHE A 202 0.42 12.02 -16.28
C PHE A 202 -0.96 11.64 -16.82
N TYR A 203 -2.01 11.87 -16.06
CA TYR A 203 -3.39 11.57 -16.50
C TYR A 203 -3.82 12.46 -17.65
N GLY A 204 -3.47 13.74 -17.65
CA GLY A 204 -3.79 14.66 -18.75
C GLY A 204 -3.11 14.29 -20.07
N LYS A 205 -1.94 13.63 -20.03
CA LYS A 205 -1.28 13.11 -21.23
C LYS A 205 -1.93 11.81 -21.73
N THR A 206 -2.36 10.94 -20.84
CA THR A 206 -2.68 9.54 -21.13
C THR A 206 -4.18 9.23 -21.24
N LEU A 207 -5.05 10.00 -20.59
CA LEU A 207 -6.53 9.84 -20.62
C LEU A 207 -7.19 10.89 -21.51
N LYS A 208 -6.75 10.99 -22.77
CA LYS A 208 -7.33 11.89 -23.77
C LYS A 208 -8.56 11.31 -24.45
#